data_fb325532e7f168a9905a6e1adaae4572
#
_entry.id   fb325532e7f168a9905a6e1adaae4572
#
_cell.length_a   1.000
_cell.length_b   1.000
_cell.length_c   1.000
_cell.angle_alpha   90.00
_cell.angle_beta   90.00
_cell.angle_gamma   90.00
#
_symmetry.space_group_name_H-M   'P 1'
#
loop_
_entity.id
_entity.type
_entity.pdbx_description
1 polymer ?
#
loop_
_entity_poly.entity_id
_entity_poly.type
_entity_poly.pdbx_seq_one_letter_code
_entity_poly.pdbx_strand_id
1 'polypeptide(L)'
;FQECEDVSIKGSDTLIYRLLFNLVENGIKYNTPGGSVHITIRQKKSSAVLRVADTGCGIPEEYRTSVFQPFFRVDKSRSREMGGVGLGLALVREIALLHGGTVTAEPADGHGTVFTVPLPIQA
;
A
#
# COMPACT_ATOMS: atom_id res chain seq x y z
N PHE A 1 -13.52 4.86 -0.85
CA PHE A 1 -13.76 3.51 -0.33
C PHE A 1 -14.75 2.76 -1.20
N GLN A 2 -14.39 1.59 -1.65
CA GLN A 2 -15.27 0.77 -2.48
C GLN A 2 -16.04 -0.24 -1.65
N GLU A 3 -15.35 -1.09 -0.94
CA GLU A 3 -15.95 -2.12 -0.12
C GLU A 3 -15.16 -2.27 1.17
N CYS A 4 -15.79 -1.99 2.29
CA CYS A 4 -15.13 -2.09 3.58
C CYS A 4 -16.03 -2.81 4.56
N GLU A 5 -15.55 -3.93 5.08
CA GLU A 5 -16.23 -4.67 6.13
C GLU A 5 -15.83 -4.10 7.49
N ASP A 6 -16.73 -4.21 8.46
CA ASP A 6 -16.42 -3.81 9.82
C ASP A 6 -15.54 -4.88 10.45
N VAL A 7 -14.26 -4.53 10.64
CA VAL A 7 -13.31 -5.40 11.31
C VAL A 7 -12.56 -4.57 12.35
N SER A 8 -12.14 -5.24 13.41
CA SER A 8 -11.36 -4.58 14.45
C SER A 8 -10.03 -5.30 14.62
N ILE A 9 -8.97 -4.53 14.73
CA ILE A 9 -7.64 -5.08 15.00
C ILE A 9 -7.08 -4.38 16.22
N LYS A 10 -6.16 -5.05 16.90
CA LYS A 10 -5.45 -4.44 18.01
C LYS A 10 -4.22 -3.72 17.46
N GLY A 11 -4.15 -2.43 17.68
CA GLY A 11 -3.03 -1.66 17.17
C GLY A 11 -3.20 -0.17 17.43
N SER A 12 -2.36 0.61 16.79
CA SER A 12 -2.35 2.05 16.93
C SER A 12 -3.17 2.69 15.81
N ASP A 13 -4.23 3.41 16.17
CA ASP A 13 -5.05 4.15 15.21
C ASP A 13 -4.19 5.09 14.37
N THR A 14 -3.26 5.79 15.01
CA THR A 14 -2.37 6.73 14.33
C THR A 14 -1.49 6.04 13.30
N LEU A 15 -0.91 4.90 13.68
CA LEU A 15 -0.01 4.18 12.78
C LEU A 15 -0.78 3.54 11.62
N ILE A 16 -1.94 2.96 11.88
CA ILE A 16 -2.75 2.37 10.82
C ILE A 16 -3.24 3.43 9.85
N TYR A 17 -3.65 4.59 10.36
CA TYR A 17 -4.01 5.73 9.52
C TYR A 17 -2.84 6.14 8.62
N ARG A 18 -1.64 6.21 9.18
CA ARG A 18 -0.45 6.59 8.42
C ARG A 18 -0.11 5.57 7.34
N LEU A 19 -0.26 4.29 7.65
CA LEU A 19 -0.06 3.22 6.67
C LEU A 19 -1.02 3.41 5.49
N LEU A 20 -2.30 3.56 5.78
CA LEU A 20 -3.31 3.75 4.75
C LEU A 20 -3.07 5.01 3.94
N PHE A 21 -2.77 6.11 4.62
CA PHE A 21 -2.48 7.39 3.97
C PHE A 21 -1.31 7.27 2.99
N ASN A 22 -0.24 6.59 3.40
CA ASN A 22 0.93 6.44 2.54
C ASN A 22 0.63 5.59 1.31
N LEU A 23 -0.19 4.55 1.45
CA LEU A 23 -0.57 3.72 0.30
C LEU A 23 -1.45 4.50 -0.67
N VAL A 24 -2.42 5.25 -0.16
CA VAL A 24 -3.30 6.05 -1.00
C VAL A 24 -2.52 7.16 -1.69
N GLU A 25 -1.65 7.85 -0.95
CA GLU A 25 -0.82 8.91 -1.54
C GLU A 25 0.07 8.37 -2.65
N ASN A 26 0.65 7.19 -2.44
CA ASN A 26 1.46 6.54 -3.46
C ASN A 26 0.65 6.25 -4.72
N GLY A 27 -0.57 5.75 -4.55
CA GLY A 27 -1.47 5.45 -5.66
C GLY A 27 -1.88 6.70 -6.43
N ILE A 28 -1.98 7.83 -5.76
CA ILE A 28 -2.31 9.10 -6.41
C ILE A 28 -1.09 9.66 -7.15
N LYS A 29 0.08 9.67 -6.51
CA LYS A 29 1.29 10.24 -7.09
C LYS A 29 1.71 9.58 -8.40
N TYR A 30 1.59 8.28 -8.47
CA TYR A 30 2.08 7.50 -9.61
C TYR A 30 0.97 7.06 -10.54
N ASN A 31 -0.21 7.68 -10.43
CA ASN A 31 -1.34 7.33 -11.27
C ASN A 31 -1.31 8.13 -12.58
N THR A 32 -2.12 7.66 -13.53
CA THR A 32 -2.33 8.35 -14.80
C THR A 32 -3.46 9.36 -14.65
N PRO A 33 -3.50 10.42 -15.49
CA PRO A 33 -4.64 11.33 -15.49
C PRO A 33 -5.94 10.57 -15.74
N GLY A 34 -6.94 10.85 -14.92
CA GLY A 34 -8.22 10.15 -15.00
C GLY A 34 -8.24 8.78 -14.35
N GLY A 35 -7.14 8.38 -13.71
CA GLY A 35 -7.07 7.11 -13.03
C GLY A 35 -7.81 7.09 -11.70
N SER A 36 -7.75 5.95 -11.02
CA SER A 36 -8.47 5.77 -9.75
C SER A 36 -7.64 5.02 -8.73
N VAL A 37 -8.04 5.13 -7.47
CA VAL A 37 -7.48 4.37 -6.36
C VAL A 37 -8.66 3.75 -5.62
N HIS A 38 -8.67 2.44 -5.49
CA HIS A 38 -9.73 1.69 -4.82
C HIS A 38 -9.22 1.07 -3.54
N ILE A 39 -9.96 1.25 -2.46
CA ILE A 39 -9.62 0.72 -1.15
C ILE A 39 -10.65 -0.33 -0.77
N THR A 40 -10.18 -1.50 -0.36
CA THR A 40 -11.03 -2.61 0.07
C THR A 40 -10.52 -3.13 1.40
N ILE A 41 -11.41 -3.35 2.35
CA ILE A 41 -11.08 -3.96 3.64
C ILE A 41 -12.01 -5.15 3.82
N ARG A 42 -11.43 -6.34 4.00
CA ARG A 42 -12.19 -7.57 4.16
C ARG A 42 -11.61 -8.42 5.28
N GLN A 43 -12.48 -9.22 5.88
CA GLN A 43 -12.05 -10.20 6.86
C GLN A 43 -11.86 -11.54 6.16
N LYS A 44 -10.68 -12.13 6.35
CA LYS A 44 -10.38 -13.48 5.86
C LYS A 44 -9.81 -14.28 7.00
N LYS A 45 -10.56 -15.30 7.46
CA LYS A 45 -10.13 -16.12 8.60
C LYS A 45 -9.84 -15.21 9.80
N SER A 46 -8.61 -15.20 10.28
CA SER A 46 -8.22 -14.40 11.43
C SER A 46 -7.48 -13.13 11.05
N SER A 47 -7.62 -12.67 9.80
CA SER A 47 -6.94 -11.48 9.31
C SER A 47 -7.91 -10.46 8.74
N ALA A 48 -7.59 -9.18 8.95
CA ALA A 48 -8.21 -8.09 8.21
C ALA A 48 -7.30 -7.82 7.03
N VAL A 49 -7.81 -7.94 5.81
CA VAL A 49 -7.02 -7.75 4.60
C VAL A 49 -7.36 -6.40 4.00
N LEU A 50 -6.39 -5.51 4.04
CA LEU A 50 -6.49 -4.17 3.46
C LEU A 50 -5.87 -4.21 2.07
N ARG A 51 -6.59 -3.76 1.07
CA ARG A 51 -6.07 -3.69 -0.30
C ARG A 51 -6.25 -2.29 -0.85
N VAL A 52 -5.19 -1.76 -1.44
CA VAL A 52 -5.21 -0.47 -2.12
C VAL A 52 -4.76 -0.71 -3.56
N ALA A 53 -5.70 -0.59 -4.48
CA ALA A 53 -5.44 -0.83 -5.90
C ALA A 53 -5.47 0.48 -6.66
N ASP A 54 -4.46 0.73 -7.49
CA ASP A 54 -4.44 1.91 -8.34
C ASP A 54 -4.38 1.53 -9.82
N THR A 55 -4.63 2.51 -10.68
CA THR A 55 -4.59 2.34 -12.13
C THR A 55 -3.36 3.04 -12.72
N GLY A 56 -2.31 3.15 -11.92
CA GLY A 56 -1.11 3.88 -12.31
C GLY A 56 -0.15 3.10 -13.19
N CYS A 57 1.12 3.48 -13.13
CA CYS A 57 2.13 2.90 -14.01
C CYS A 57 2.56 1.48 -13.62
N GLY A 58 2.20 1.03 -12.44
CA GLY A 58 2.61 -0.28 -11.96
C GLY A 58 4.06 -0.32 -11.49
N ILE A 59 4.47 -1.46 -10.98
CA ILE A 59 5.83 -1.68 -10.51
C ILE A 59 6.38 -2.91 -11.26
N PRO A 60 7.54 -2.79 -11.92
CA PRO A 60 8.15 -3.96 -12.56
C PRO A 60 8.35 -5.09 -11.56
N GLU A 61 8.13 -6.31 -12.02
CA GLU A 61 8.22 -7.50 -11.16
C GLU A 61 9.51 -7.55 -10.36
N GLU A 62 10.61 -7.19 -10.98
CA GLU A 62 11.93 -7.22 -10.35
C GLU A 62 12.09 -6.25 -9.18
N TYR A 63 11.21 -5.24 -9.09
CA TYR A 63 11.27 -4.23 -8.03
C TYR A 63 10.18 -4.37 -6.98
N ARG A 64 9.25 -5.31 -7.12
CA ARG A 64 8.09 -5.42 -6.21
C ARG A 64 8.46 -5.66 -4.76
N THR A 65 9.60 -6.27 -4.51
CA THR A 65 10.10 -6.45 -3.14
C THR A 65 10.92 -5.25 -2.70
N SER A 66 11.76 -4.74 -3.61
CA SER A 66 12.69 -3.66 -3.30
C SER A 66 12.02 -2.32 -3.02
N VAL A 67 10.81 -2.11 -3.53
CA VAL A 67 10.12 -0.82 -3.34
C VAL A 67 9.82 -0.50 -1.88
N PHE A 68 9.90 -1.50 -0.99
CA PHE A 68 9.68 -1.28 0.44
C PHE A 68 10.97 -0.93 1.20
N GLN A 69 12.10 -0.89 0.50
CA GLN A 69 13.37 -0.49 1.11
C GLN A 69 13.44 1.03 1.20
N PRO A 70 14.02 1.57 2.29
CA PRO A 70 14.16 3.03 2.42
C PRO A 70 14.94 3.62 1.24
N PHE A 71 14.48 4.75 0.74
CA PHE A 71 15.11 5.51 -0.36
C PHE A 71 15.15 4.80 -1.70
N PHE A 72 14.49 3.64 -1.83
CA PHE A 72 14.43 2.96 -3.11
C PHE A 72 13.55 3.73 -4.10
N ARG A 73 14.00 3.84 -5.34
CA ARG A 73 13.24 4.49 -6.43
C ARG A 73 13.44 3.70 -7.71
N VAL A 74 12.34 3.42 -8.40
CA VAL A 74 12.38 2.76 -9.69
C VAL A 74 12.99 3.68 -10.74
N ASP A 75 12.60 4.95 -10.72
CA ASP A 75 13.13 5.98 -11.62
C ASP A 75 13.48 7.20 -10.77
N LYS A 76 14.77 7.43 -10.56
CA LYS A 76 15.24 8.51 -9.71
C LYS A 76 14.82 9.88 -10.20
N SER A 77 14.83 10.10 -11.52
CA SER A 77 14.44 11.39 -12.09
C SER A 77 12.97 11.68 -11.84
N ARG A 78 12.11 10.73 -12.13
CA ARG A 78 10.67 10.89 -11.94
C ARG A 78 10.30 11.02 -10.46
N SER A 79 10.94 10.24 -9.62
CA SER A 79 10.70 10.32 -8.18
C SER A 79 11.05 11.70 -7.64
N ARG A 80 12.12 12.26 -8.12
CA ARG A 80 12.55 13.60 -7.71
C ARG A 80 11.53 14.66 -8.15
N GLU A 81 11.04 14.56 -9.37
CA GLU A 81 10.03 15.48 -9.89
C GLU A 81 8.75 15.42 -9.07
N MET A 82 8.40 14.24 -8.60
CA MET A 82 7.19 14.03 -7.78
C MET A 82 7.41 14.33 -6.31
N GLY A 83 8.63 14.73 -5.94
CA GLY A 83 8.93 15.13 -4.58
C GLY A 83 9.04 14.00 -3.57
N GLY A 84 9.08 12.76 -4.03
CA GLY A 84 9.19 11.62 -3.13
C GLY A 84 10.62 11.37 -2.68
N VAL A 85 10.80 10.93 -1.43
CA VAL A 85 12.12 10.60 -0.90
C VAL A 85 12.29 9.09 -0.71
N GLY A 86 11.29 8.29 -1.06
CA GLY A 86 11.38 6.85 -0.99
C GLY A 86 11.19 6.25 0.41
N LEU A 87 10.52 6.97 1.30
CA LEU A 87 10.30 6.49 2.67
C LEU A 87 8.88 6.01 2.94
N GLY A 88 7.91 6.42 2.11
CA GLY A 88 6.51 6.11 2.34
C GLY A 88 6.21 4.62 2.41
N LEU A 89 6.69 3.86 1.42
CA LEU A 89 6.45 2.41 1.39
C LEU A 89 7.26 1.67 2.45
N ALA A 90 8.47 2.15 2.77
CA ALA A 90 9.25 1.57 3.86
C ALA A 90 8.50 1.72 5.19
N LEU A 91 7.89 2.87 5.40
CA LEU A 91 7.10 3.12 6.61
C LEU A 91 5.87 2.20 6.66
N VAL A 92 5.20 2.00 5.52
CA VAL A 92 4.06 1.08 5.41
C VAL A 92 4.48 -0.31 5.88
N ARG A 93 5.62 -0.80 5.39
CA ARG A 93 6.11 -2.12 5.77
C ARG A 93 6.40 -2.20 7.27
N GLU A 94 7.06 -1.19 7.82
CA GLU A 94 7.37 -1.18 9.24
C GLU A 94 6.12 -1.19 10.10
N ILE A 95 5.11 -0.42 9.74
CA ILE A 95 3.84 -0.38 10.47
C ILE A 95 3.15 -1.75 10.41
N ALA A 96 3.12 -2.36 9.21
CA ALA A 96 2.51 -3.67 9.04
C ALA A 96 3.21 -4.71 9.93
N LEU A 97 4.55 -4.71 9.93
CA LEU A 97 5.32 -5.64 10.75
C LEU A 97 5.06 -5.43 12.24
N LEU A 98 4.97 -4.18 12.69
CA LEU A 98 4.66 -3.87 14.09
C LEU A 98 3.31 -4.43 14.53
N HIS A 99 2.38 -4.57 13.60
CA HIS A 99 1.05 -5.10 13.87
C HIS A 99 0.92 -6.60 13.57
N GLY A 100 2.05 -7.26 13.32
CA GLY A 100 2.06 -8.69 13.05
C GLY A 100 1.64 -9.09 11.64
N GLY A 101 1.57 -8.13 10.75
CA GLY A 101 1.21 -8.36 9.35
C GLY A 101 2.37 -8.16 8.39
N THR A 102 2.04 -8.09 7.12
CA THR A 102 3.03 -7.86 6.06
C THR A 102 2.42 -6.93 5.02
N VAL A 103 3.19 -6.61 3.99
CA VAL A 103 2.70 -5.87 2.83
C VAL A 103 3.32 -6.46 1.58
N THR A 104 2.51 -6.57 0.52
CA THR A 104 2.99 -7.05 -0.77
C THR A 104 2.49 -6.12 -1.86
N ALA A 105 3.23 -6.09 -2.98
CA ALA A 105 2.85 -5.35 -4.17
C ALA A 105 2.67 -6.34 -5.31
N GLU A 106 1.53 -6.25 -6.00
CA GLU A 106 1.22 -7.13 -7.11
C GLU A 106 0.61 -6.32 -8.26
N PRO A 107 0.64 -6.85 -9.50
CA PRO A 107 0.02 -6.12 -10.61
C PRO A 107 -1.50 -6.11 -10.46
N ALA A 108 -2.10 -4.97 -10.82
CA ALA A 108 -3.54 -4.87 -10.91
C ALA A 108 -3.99 -5.39 -12.28
N ASP A 109 -5.29 -5.70 -12.40
CA ASP A 109 -5.84 -6.09 -13.68
C ASP A 109 -5.69 -4.92 -14.67
N GLY A 110 -5.15 -5.22 -15.84
CA GLY A 110 -4.86 -4.19 -16.82
C GLY A 110 -3.52 -3.51 -16.53
N HIS A 111 -3.54 -2.44 -15.79
CA HIS A 111 -2.31 -1.73 -15.39
C HIS A 111 -2.49 -1.19 -13.97
N GLY A 112 -1.36 -0.88 -13.34
CA GLY A 112 -1.36 -0.37 -11.99
C GLY A 112 -0.85 -1.39 -10.99
N THR A 113 -1.05 -1.11 -9.70
CA THR A 113 -0.51 -1.91 -8.60
C THR A 113 -1.56 -2.14 -7.53
N VAL A 114 -1.53 -3.33 -6.94
CA VAL A 114 -2.34 -3.66 -5.77
C VAL A 114 -1.39 -3.88 -4.59
N PHE A 115 -1.52 -3.06 -3.56
CA PHE A 115 -0.84 -3.30 -2.29
C PHE A 115 -1.79 -4.03 -1.37
N THR A 116 -1.33 -5.15 -0.83
CA THR A 116 -2.13 -5.99 0.06
C THR A 116 -1.47 -6.06 1.42
N VAL A 117 -2.24 -5.74 2.47
CA VAL A 117 -1.76 -5.72 3.85
C VAL A 117 -2.68 -6.59 4.70
N PRO A 118 -2.30 -7.84 4.96
CA PRO A 118 -3.04 -8.66 5.93
C PRO A 118 -2.57 -8.32 7.34
N LEU A 119 -3.54 -8.04 8.22
CA LEU A 119 -3.27 -7.71 9.61
C LEU A 119 -4.06 -8.67 10.51
N PRO A 120 -3.44 -9.26 11.54
CA PRO A 120 -4.16 -10.18 12.44
C PRO A 120 -5.32 -9.48 13.15
N ILE A 121 -6.44 -10.16 13.25
CA ILE A 121 -7.60 -9.68 13.98
C ILE A 121 -7.49 -10.13 15.43
N GLN A 122 -7.75 -9.19 16.33
CA GLN A 122 -7.77 -9.50 17.76
C GLN A 122 -8.97 -10.41 18.05
N ALA A 123 -8.71 -11.61 18.55
CA ALA A 123 -9.76 -12.54 18.93
C ALA A 123 -10.32 -12.18 20.32
#